data_cdd9e264a64ff41cae65672c541e21ea
#
_entry.id   cdd9e264a64ff41cae65672c541e21ea
#
_cell.length_a   1.000
_cell.length_b   1.000
_cell.length_c   1.000
_cell.angle_alpha   90.00
_cell.angle_beta   90.00
_cell.angle_gamma   90.00
#
_symmetry.space_group_name_H-M   'P 1'
#
loop_
_entity.id
_entity.type
_entity.pdbx_description
1 polymer ?
#
loop_
_entity_poly.entity_id
_entity_poly.type
_entity_poly.pdbx_seq_one_letter_code
_entity_poly.pdbx_strand_id
1 'polypeptide(L)'
;QSVTLDNNWIPFYIEPGQTLTMYIDWEALLARSRARDYYFPIKNTAYMGPSASLSYLLKEFKSLIPYRYDDLSNARNKLTPSQYQEHMKPIVARWEHTADSLIQICRPSAKAARLIKNKADLQAGGLFFDFLMSRDYYAKQDTANQALKVKEEDSYYDFLKKMPLNDETVLADANASSFINRFEYMDAFRTAYNYHAPKAKDTISYTYPEESLLAFLKERGVKLNAEQEAIRLKQEKLAGTTVRIPLKELQEENDKVTGLYEKKKN
;
A
#
# COMPACT_ATOMS: atom_id res chain seq x y z
N GLN A 1 -11.68 6.24 -8.88
CA GLN A 1 -12.30 4.91 -8.78
C GLN A 1 -11.72 3.95 -9.81
N SER A 2 -11.99 2.66 -9.69
CA SER A 2 -11.58 1.64 -10.65
C SER A 2 -12.58 0.50 -10.68
N VAL A 3 -12.65 -0.20 -11.81
CA VAL A 3 -13.32 -1.49 -11.94
C VAL A 3 -12.27 -2.56 -12.19
N THR A 4 -12.48 -3.74 -11.62
CA THR A 4 -11.60 -4.89 -11.85
C THR A 4 -12.32 -5.89 -12.75
N LEU A 5 -11.75 -6.16 -13.92
CA LEU A 5 -12.23 -7.15 -14.87
C LEU A 5 -11.07 -8.08 -15.21
N ASP A 6 -11.28 -9.39 -15.04
CA ASP A 6 -10.26 -10.42 -15.29
C ASP A 6 -8.89 -10.04 -14.70
N ASN A 7 -8.87 -9.70 -13.40
CA ASN A 7 -7.69 -9.20 -12.66
C ASN A 7 -7.05 -7.92 -13.22
N ASN A 8 -7.68 -7.24 -14.16
CA ASN A 8 -7.22 -5.95 -14.67
C ASN A 8 -7.91 -4.79 -13.98
N TRP A 9 -7.13 -3.90 -13.46
CA TRP A 9 -7.59 -2.65 -12.87
C TRP A 9 -7.73 -1.58 -13.95
N ILE A 10 -8.95 -1.06 -14.14
CA ILE A 10 -9.28 -0.03 -15.11
C ILE A 10 -9.71 1.21 -14.35
N PRO A 11 -8.87 2.24 -14.27
CA PRO A 11 -9.18 3.45 -13.55
C PRO A 11 -10.23 4.28 -14.31
N PHE A 12 -11.13 4.91 -13.57
CA PHE A 12 -12.09 5.88 -14.11
C PHE A 12 -12.40 6.96 -13.06
N TYR A 13 -13.02 8.02 -13.54
CA TYR A 13 -13.52 9.11 -12.70
C TYR A 13 -15.00 9.31 -12.95
N ILE A 14 -15.76 9.52 -11.91
CA ILE A 14 -17.19 9.86 -11.97
C ILE A 14 -17.56 10.71 -10.75
N GLU A 15 -18.44 11.67 -10.94
CA GLU A 15 -19.00 12.50 -9.87
C GLU A 15 -20.45 12.09 -9.58
N PRO A 16 -20.97 12.40 -8.38
CA PRO A 16 -22.38 12.15 -8.05
C PRO A 16 -23.33 12.73 -9.10
N GLY A 17 -24.34 11.95 -9.49
CA GLY A 17 -25.32 12.32 -10.50
C GLY A 17 -24.86 12.16 -11.96
N GLN A 18 -23.63 11.74 -12.21
CA GLN A 18 -23.14 11.46 -13.57
C GLN A 18 -23.31 10.01 -13.95
N THR A 19 -23.47 9.78 -15.25
CA THR A 19 -23.37 8.45 -15.87
C THR A 19 -22.12 8.39 -16.74
N LEU A 20 -21.32 7.35 -16.56
CA LEU A 20 -20.16 7.05 -17.38
C LEU A 20 -20.37 5.70 -18.05
N THR A 21 -20.36 5.68 -19.38
CA THR A 21 -20.35 4.45 -20.15
C THR A 21 -18.92 4.13 -20.56
N MET A 22 -18.51 2.89 -20.37
CA MET A 22 -17.18 2.41 -20.70
C MET A 22 -17.30 1.24 -21.69
N TYR A 23 -16.62 1.38 -22.83
CA TYR A 23 -16.42 0.30 -23.78
C TYR A 23 -15.00 -0.23 -23.63
N ILE A 24 -14.85 -1.54 -23.49
CA ILE A 24 -13.58 -2.22 -23.37
C ILE A 24 -13.55 -3.35 -24.39
N ASP A 25 -12.53 -3.35 -25.23
CA ASP A 25 -12.24 -4.45 -26.13
C ASP A 25 -11.75 -5.66 -25.30
N TRP A 26 -12.52 -6.75 -25.37
CA TRP A 26 -12.25 -7.96 -24.58
C TRP A 26 -10.92 -8.62 -24.96
N GLU A 27 -10.57 -8.65 -26.26
CA GLU A 27 -9.30 -9.20 -26.70
C GLU A 27 -8.10 -8.39 -26.21
N ALA A 28 -8.22 -7.05 -26.19
CA ALA A 28 -7.20 -6.18 -25.64
C ALA A 28 -7.03 -6.38 -24.12
N LEU A 29 -8.13 -6.63 -23.40
CA LEU A 29 -8.10 -6.94 -21.97
C LEU A 29 -7.40 -8.28 -21.70
N LEU A 30 -7.75 -9.32 -22.47
CA LEU A 30 -7.10 -10.63 -22.37
C LEU A 30 -5.61 -10.58 -22.74
N ALA A 31 -5.24 -9.77 -23.73
CA ALA A 31 -3.83 -9.57 -24.09
C ALA A 31 -3.03 -9.02 -22.92
N ARG A 32 -3.58 -8.06 -22.17
CA ARG A 32 -2.96 -7.55 -20.94
C ARG A 32 -2.85 -8.63 -19.86
N SER A 33 -3.91 -9.42 -19.64
CA SER A 33 -3.89 -10.52 -18.67
C SER A 33 -2.81 -11.55 -19.01
N ARG A 34 -2.65 -11.88 -20.29
CA ARG A 34 -1.61 -12.81 -20.78
C ARG A 34 -0.20 -12.24 -20.63
N ALA A 35 -0.04 -10.93 -20.88
CA ALA A 35 1.25 -10.26 -20.73
C ALA A 35 1.76 -10.26 -19.27
N ARG A 36 0.87 -10.43 -18.29
CA ARG A 36 1.16 -10.31 -16.84
C ARG A 36 1.90 -9.01 -16.49
N ASP A 37 1.66 -7.98 -17.27
CA ASP A 37 2.27 -6.67 -17.12
C ASP A 37 1.18 -5.63 -16.81
N TYR A 38 1.19 -5.14 -15.61
CA TYR A 38 0.24 -4.14 -15.13
C TYR A 38 0.25 -2.83 -15.95
N TYR A 39 1.37 -2.52 -16.58
CA TYR A 39 1.55 -1.33 -17.41
C TYR A 39 1.25 -1.59 -18.89
N PHE A 40 0.93 -2.83 -19.25
CA PHE A 40 0.53 -3.14 -20.62
C PHE A 40 -0.75 -2.37 -20.99
N PRO A 41 -0.75 -1.56 -22.07
CA PRO A 41 -1.90 -0.73 -22.42
C PRO A 41 -3.10 -1.57 -22.85
N ILE A 42 -4.29 -1.22 -22.35
CA ILE A 42 -5.56 -1.77 -22.86
C ILE A 42 -5.96 -0.91 -24.05
N LYS A 43 -5.73 -1.42 -25.25
CA LYS A 43 -6.12 -0.74 -26.49
C LYS A 43 -7.65 -0.76 -26.66
N ASN A 44 -8.16 0.08 -27.58
CA ASN A 44 -9.57 0.12 -27.97
C ASN A 44 -10.53 0.28 -26.78
N THR A 45 -10.16 1.10 -25.80
CA THR A 45 -11.02 1.46 -24.69
C THR A 45 -11.60 2.84 -24.95
N ALA A 46 -12.91 3.00 -24.84
CA ALA A 46 -13.59 4.27 -24.95
C ALA A 46 -14.43 4.56 -23.73
N TYR A 47 -14.53 5.83 -23.40
CA TYR A 47 -15.40 6.33 -22.35
C TYR A 47 -16.38 7.34 -22.95
N MET A 48 -17.63 7.33 -22.48
CA MET A 48 -18.68 8.27 -22.90
C MET A 48 -19.38 8.82 -21.66
N GLY A 49 -19.69 10.11 -21.68
CA GLY A 49 -20.34 10.82 -20.57
C GLY A 49 -19.53 12.02 -20.10
N PRO A 50 -20.03 12.76 -19.09
CA PRO A 50 -19.39 14.01 -18.62
C PRO A 50 -17.93 13.84 -18.14
N SER A 51 -17.59 12.70 -17.57
CA SER A 51 -16.25 12.38 -17.05
C SER A 51 -15.39 11.54 -17.99
N ALA A 52 -15.78 11.40 -19.27
CA ALA A 52 -15.10 10.55 -20.24
C ALA A 52 -13.64 10.97 -20.47
N SER A 53 -13.39 12.25 -20.72
CA SER A 53 -12.04 12.78 -20.99
C SER A 53 -11.10 12.53 -19.83
N LEU A 54 -11.55 12.79 -18.59
CA LEU A 54 -10.73 12.54 -17.40
C LEU A 54 -10.47 11.04 -17.20
N SER A 55 -11.47 10.20 -17.41
CA SER A 55 -11.30 8.74 -17.30
C SER A 55 -10.29 8.21 -18.32
N TYR A 56 -10.36 8.72 -19.55
CA TYR A 56 -9.38 8.38 -20.59
C TYR A 56 -7.96 8.80 -20.20
N LEU A 57 -7.78 10.05 -19.72
CA LEU A 57 -6.47 10.55 -19.28
C LEU A 57 -5.91 9.73 -18.12
N LEU A 58 -6.72 9.38 -17.14
CA LEU A 58 -6.29 8.54 -16.01
C LEU A 58 -5.82 7.15 -16.45
N LYS A 59 -6.48 6.58 -17.47
CA LYS A 59 -6.09 5.29 -18.03
C LYS A 59 -4.73 5.39 -18.75
N GLU A 60 -4.57 6.37 -19.63
CA GLU A 60 -3.36 6.55 -20.43
C GLU A 60 -2.16 6.94 -19.53
N PHE A 61 -2.37 7.84 -18.57
CA PHE A 61 -1.32 8.32 -17.68
C PHE A 61 -0.61 7.15 -16.99
N LYS A 62 -1.36 6.17 -16.50
CA LYS A 62 -0.79 5.00 -15.84
C LYS A 62 0.13 4.18 -16.73
N SER A 63 -0.22 4.06 -18.02
CA SER A 63 0.60 3.33 -19.00
C SER A 63 1.84 4.13 -19.43
N LEU A 64 1.79 5.46 -19.30
CA LEU A 64 2.86 6.36 -19.73
C LEU A 64 3.90 6.66 -18.66
N ILE A 65 3.64 6.31 -17.40
CA ILE A 65 4.56 6.53 -16.28
C ILE A 65 4.98 5.21 -15.60
N PRO A 66 5.46 4.21 -16.35
CA PRO A 66 5.83 2.95 -15.74
C PRO A 66 7.03 3.15 -14.81
N TYR A 67 6.87 2.72 -13.57
CA TYR A 67 7.97 2.49 -12.65
C TYR A 67 7.74 1.15 -11.97
N ARG A 68 8.51 0.15 -12.36
CA ARG A 68 8.30 -1.22 -11.94
C ARG A 68 8.82 -1.45 -10.53
N TYR A 69 8.19 -2.37 -9.81
CA TYR A 69 8.66 -2.77 -8.48
C TYR A 69 10.12 -3.25 -8.50
N ASP A 70 10.53 -3.94 -9.56
CA ASP A 70 11.91 -4.40 -9.74
C ASP A 70 12.89 -3.23 -9.87
N ASP A 71 12.51 -2.13 -10.53
CA ASP A 71 13.32 -0.93 -10.62
C ASP A 71 13.54 -0.30 -9.26
N LEU A 72 12.46 -0.21 -8.44
CA LEU A 72 12.54 0.28 -7.07
C LEU A 72 13.42 -0.63 -6.20
N SER A 73 13.25 -1.94 -6.30
CA SER A 73 14.00 -2.93 -5.54
C SER A 73 15.49 -2.88 -5.89
N ASN A 74 15.81 -2.79 -7.18
CA ASN A 74 17.18 -2.65 -7.67
C ASN A 74 17.81 -1.32 -7.20
N ALA A 75 17.06 -0.21 -7.28
CA ALA A 75 17.54 1.08 -6.81
C ALA A 75 17.80 1.06 -5.30
N ARG A 76 16.88 0.52 -4.51
CA ARG A 76 17.02 0.41 -3.05
C ARG A 76 18.30 -0.30 -2.63
N ASN A 77 18.65 -1.38 -3.32
CA ASN A 77 19.80 -2.20 -2.96
C ASN A 77 21.14 -1.61 -3.45
N LYS A 78 21.11 -0.70 -4.42
CA LYS A 78 22.34 -0.18 -5.07
C LYS A 78 22.64 1.28 -4.76
N LEU A 79 21.63 2.07 -4.46
CA LEU A 79 21.76 3.53 -4.34
C LEU A 79 21.67 3.98 -2.89
N THR A 80 22.42 5.02 -2.56
CA THR A 80 22.19 5.80 -1.34
C THR A 80 20.97 6.70 -1.52
N PRO A 81 20.37 7.25 -0.45
CA PRO A 81 19.24 8.17 -0.58
C PRO A 81 19.51 9.36 -1.51
N SER A 82 20.67 9.98 -1.40
CA SER A 82 21.06 11.09 -2.28
C SER A 82 21.18 10.65 -3.76
N GLN A 83 21.79 9.50 -4.01
CA GLN A 83 21.88 8.95 -5.37
C GLN A 83 20.51 8.59 -5.93
N TYR A 84 19.58 8.13 -5.10
CA TYR A 84 18.20 7.85 -5.52
C TYR A 84 17.46 9.13 -5.89
N GLN A 85 17.64 10.22 -5.15
CA GLN A 85 17.08 11.54 -5.53
C GLN A 85 17.55 11.96 -6.93
N GLU A 86 18.86 11.87 -7.19
CA GLU A 86 19.40 12.19 -8.50
C GLU A 86 18.86 11.26 -9.62
N HIS A 87 18.75 9.98 -9.34
CA HIS A 87 18.15 9.00 -10.25
C HIS A 87 16.69 9.31 -10.57
N MET A 88 15.91 9.78 -9.60
CA MET A 88 14.49 10.09 -9.77
C MET A 88 14.23 11.42 -10.50
N LYS A 89 15.13 12.39 -10.47
CA LYS A 89 14.94 13.69 -11.12
C LYS A 89 14.50 13.60 -12.58
N PRO A 90 15.21 12.90 -13.48
CA PRO A 90 14.79 12.78 -14.88
C PRO A 90 13.51 11.96 -15.05
N ILE A 91 13.22 11.04 -14.16
CA ILE A 91 12.00 10.22 -14.20
C ILE A 91 10.80 11.08 -13.86
N VAL A 92 10.86 11.85 -12.77
CA VAL A 92 9.79 12.76 -12.34
C VAL A 92 9.56 13.84 -13.39
N ALA A 93 10.63 14.48 -13.91
CA ALA A 93 10.51 15.47 -14.97
C ALA A 93 9.82 14.93 -16.22
N ARG A 94 10.10 13.70 -16.60
CA ARG A 94 9.41 13.03 -17.71
C ARG A 94 7.92 12.82 -17.41
N TRP A 95 7.56 12.45 -16.18
CA TRP A 95 6.17 12.27 -15.78
C TRP A 95 5.40 13.59 -15.78
N GLU A 96 5.99 14.66 -15.25
CA GLU A 96 5.44 16.02 -15.29
C GLU A 96 5.21 16.46 -16.75
N HIS A 97 6.20 16.25 -17.62
CA HIS A 97 6.08 16.55 -19.03
C HIS A 97 4.99 15.73 -19.72
N THR A 98 4.86 14.44 -19.37
CA THR A 98 3.79 13.58 -19.88
C THR A 98 2.42 14.09 -19.45
N ALA A 99 2.27 14.47 -18.17
CA ALA A 99 1.03 15.05 -17.65
C ALA A 99 0.66 16.36 -18.39
N ASP A 100 1.62 17.26 -18.56
CA ASP A 100 1.41 18.51 -19.29
C ASP A 100 1.03 18.28 -20.76
N SER A 101 1.70 17.34 -21.42
CA SER A 101 1.39 16.98 -22.82
C SER A 101 -0.03 16.41 -22.98
N LEU A 102 -0.46 15.53 -22.06
CA LEU A 102 -1.83 15.00 -22.07
C LEU A 102 -2.87 16.10 -21.85
N ILE A 103 -2.61 17.01 -20.91
CA ILE A 103 -3.48 18.15 -20.62
C ILE A 103 -3.59 19.04 -21.86
N GLN A 104 -2.48 19.29 -22.54
CA GLN A 104 -2.44 20.11 -23.76
C GLN A 104 -3.23 19.50 -24.92
N ILE A 105 -3.07 18.19 -25.14
CA ILE A 105 -3.72 17.44 -26.21
C ILE A 105 -5.22 17.30 -25.95
N CYS A 106 -5.59 16.88 -24.74
CA CYS A 106 -6.97 16.52 -24.41
C CYS A 106 -7.81 17.72 -23.94
N ARG A 107 -7.19 18.83 -23.56
CA ARG A 107 -7.84 20.04 -23.06
C ARG A 107 -8.94 19.76 -22.02
N PRO A 108 -8.61 19.03 -20.94
CA PRO A 108 -9.59 18.67 -19.92
C PRO A 108 -10.05 19.90 -19.13
N SER A 109 -11.07 19.73 -18.27
CA SER A 109 -11.44 20.77 -17.29
C SER A 109 -10.25 21.11 -16.35
N ALA A 110 -10.28 22.29 -15.75
CA ALA A 110 -9.24 22.70 -14.79
C ALA A 110 -9.12 21.70 -13.62
N LYS A 111 -10.23 21.11 -13.17
CA LYS A 111 -10.24 20.05 -12.15
C LYS A 111 -9.54 18.80 -12.63
N ALA A 112 -9.83 18.37 -13.85
CA ALA A 112 -9.19 17.19 -14.44
C ALA A 112 -7.68 17.40 -14.64
N ALA A 113 -7.26 18.58 -15.08
CA ALA A 113 -5.85 18.92 -15.22
C ALA A 113 -5.12 18.85 -13.87
N ARG A 114 -5.71 19.39 -12.80
CA ARG A 114 -5.14 19.29 -11.46
C ARG A 114 -5.01 17.85 -11.00
N LEU A 115 -6.04 17.02 -11.17
CA LEU A 115 -6.00 15.60 -10.80
C LEU A 115 -4.86 14.85 -11.52
N ILE A 116 -4.62 15.14 -12.79
CA ILE A 116 -3.53 14.53 -13.55
C ILE A 116 -2.16 14.93 -13.00
N LYS A 117 -1.97 16.22 -12.71
CA LYS A 117 -0.71 16.71 -12.11
C LYS A 117 -0.49 16.13 -10.71
N ASN A 118 -1.49 16.22 -9.84
CA ASN A 118 -1.43 15.67 -8.49
C ASN A 118 -1.13 14.16 -8.48
N LYS A 119 -1.61 13.44 -9.48
CA LYS A 119 -1.30 12.03 -9.64
C LYS A 119 0.18 11.76 -9.89
N ALA A 120 0.84 12.56 -10.72
CA ALA A 120 2.28 12.44 -10.96
C ALA A 120 3.08 12.72 -9.67
N ASP A 121 2.72 13.81 -8.97
CA ASP A 121 3.37 14.21 -7.74
C ASP A 121 3.20 13.15 -6.63
N LEU A 122 1.97 12.66 -6.41
CA LEU A 122 1.69 11.61 -5.42
C LEU A 122 2.43 10.31 -5.73
N GLN A 123 2.50 9.92 -7.01
CA GLN A 123 3.24 8.74 -7.43
C GLN A 123 4.74 8.91 -7.12
N ALA A 124 5.30 10.05 -7.46
CA ALA A 124 6.71 10.37 -7.19
C ALA A 124 7.00 10.39 -5.68
N GLY A 125 6.17 11.11 -4.91
CA GLY A 125 6.30 11.19 -3.45
C GLY A 125 6.19 9.83 -2.78
N GLY A 126 5.26 8.99 -3.21
CA GLY A 126 5.13 7.60 -2.74
C GLY A 126 6.39 6.78 -2.97
N LEU A 127 7.03 6.92 -4.14
CA LEU A 127 8.27 6.20 -4.46
C LEU A 127 9.49 6.67 -3.64
N PHE A 128 9.56 7.96 -3.29
CA PHE A 128 10.60 8.44 -2.38
C PHE A 128 10.48 7.78 -1.01
N PHE A 129 9.27 7.64 -0.48
CA PHE A 129 9.06 6.92 0.78
C PHE A 129 9.28 5.41 0.63
N ASP A 130 8.77 4.80 -0.43
CA ASP A 130 8.95 3.36 -0.69
C ASP A 130 10.42 2.97 -0.81
N PHE A 131 11.27 3.87 -1.30
CA PHE A 131 12.71 3.66 -1.34
C PHE A 131 13.30 3.53 0.06
N LEU A 132 12.89 4.37 1.01
CA LEU A 132 13.38 4.30 2.39
C LEU A 132 12.80 3.13 3.16
N MET A 133 11.55 2.76 2.86
CA MET A 133 10.91 1.63 3.51
C MET A 133 11.72 0.34 3.34
N SER A 134 11.85 -0.40 4.42
CA SER A 134 12.55 -1.68 4.45
C SER A 134 14.08 -1.63 4.26
N ARG A 135 14.71 -0.45 4.07
CA ARG A 135 16.18 -0.37 3.97
C ARG A 135 16.86 -0.93 5.21
N ASP A 136 16.37 -0.61 6.40
CA ASP A 136 16.91 -1.14 7.66
C ASP A 136 16.78 -2.67 7.75
N TYR A 137 15.69 -3.23 7.21
CA TYR A 137 15.53 -4.67 7.11
C TYR A 137 16.58 -5.30 6.17
N TYR A 138 16.73 -4.74 4.97
CA TYR A 138 17.72 -5.26 4.00
C TYR A 138 19.16 -5.04 4.45
N ALA A 139 19.46 -3.95 5.16
CA ALA A 139 20.77 -3.71 5.75
C ALA A 139 21.16 -4.77 6.80
N LYS A 140 20.19 -5.33 7.51
CA LYS A 140 20.41 -6.46 8.43
C LYS A 140 20.62 -7.78 7.69
N GLN A 141 20.02 -7.96 6.52
CA GLN A 141 20.18 -9.17 5.70
C GLN A 141 21.49 -9.16 4.90
N ASP A 142 21.89 -7.99 4.39
CA ASP A 142 23.15 -7.79 3.64
C ASP A 142 24.02 -6.77 4.37
N THR A 143 24.75 -7.25 5.37
CA THR A 143 25.63 -6.42 6.20
C THR A 143 26.86 -5.91 5.47
N ALA A 144 27.20 -6.47 4.31
CA ALA A 144 28.30 -6.02 3.48
C ALA A 144 27.94 -4.80 2.63
N ASN A 145 26.67 -4.58 2.36
CA ASN A 145 26.19 -3.52 1.49
C ASN A 145 26.23 -2.14 2.16
N GLN A 146 27.25 -1.36 1.84
CA GLN A 146 27.44 -0.04 2.42
C GLN A 146 26.37 0.97 1.98
N ALA A 147 25.80 0.83 0.79
CA ALA A 147 24.75 1.74 0.31
C ALA A 147 23.52 1.70 1.21
N LEU A 148 23.15 0.54 1.74
CA LEU A 148 22.01 0.36 2.65
C LEU A 148 22.22 1.00 4.03
N LYS A 149 23.48 1.22 4.43
CA LYS A 149 23.81 1.81 5.75
C LYS A 149 23.77 3.33 5.74
N VAL A 150 23.78 3.96 4.58
CA VAL A 150 23.72 5.41 4.46
C VAL A 150 22.31 5.86 4.81
N LYS A 151 22.20 6.73 5.81
CA LYS A 151 20.94 7.38 6.19
C LYS A 151 20.66 8.56 5.30
N GLU A 152 19.38 8.86 5.16
CA GLU A 152 18.92 10.04 4.46
C GLU A 152 19.24 11.32 5.28
N GLU A 153 19.51 12.39 4.55
CA GLU A 153 19.63 13.75 5.10
C GLU A 153 18.28 14.45 5.04
N ASP A 154 18.11 15.53 5.80
CA ASP A 154 16.86 16.34 5.81
C ASP A 154 16.48 16.81 4.41
N SER A 155 17.46 17.13 3.56
CA SER A 155 17.28 17.49 2.15
C SER A 155 16.59 16.42 1.31
N TYR A 156 16.64 15.16 1.73
CA TYR A 156 15.93 14.08 1.05
C TYR A 156 14.42 14.34 0.98
N TYR A 157 13.87 14.99 1.98
CA TYR A 157 12.45 15.29 2.09
C TYR A 157 12.01 16.59 1.40
N ASP A 158 12.92 17.25 0.67
CA ASP A 158 12.59 18.50 -0.05
C ASP A 158 11.51 18.34 -1.12
N PHE A 159 11.27 17.13 -1.62
CA PHE A 159 10.16 16.83 -2.50
C PHE A 159 8.79 17.14 -1.88
N LEU A 160 8.67 17.07 -0.54
CA LEU A 160 7.42 17.39 0.18
C LEU A 160 6.98 18.85 -0.04
N LYS A 161 7.93 19.77 -0.27
CA LYS A 161 7.64 21.21 -0.53
C LYS A 161 6.85 21.40 -1.83
N LYS A 162 6.94 20.46 -2.77
CA LYS A 162 6.24 20.47 -4.05
C LYS A 162 4.93 19.67 -4.04
N MET A 163 4.68 18.91 -2.97
CA MET A 163 3.48 18.07 -2.89
C MET A 163 2.21 18.92 -2.78
N PRO A 164 1.15 18.60 -3.51
CA PRO A 164 -0.09 19.38 -3.53
C PRO A 164 -0.99 19.09 -2.31
N LEU A 165 -0.43 19.11 -1.11
CA LEU A 165 -1.11 18.67 0.13
C LEU A 165 -2.30 19.56 0.52
N ASN A 166 -2.38 20.79 0.00
CA ASN A 166 -3.48 21.73 0.24
C ASN A 166 -4.57 21.66 -0.85
N ASP A 167 -4.43 20.77 -1.83
CA ASP A 167 -5.42 20.60 -2.90
C ASP A 167 -6.37 19.43 -2.53
N GLU A 168 -7.65 19.74 -2.31
CA GLU A 168 -8.67 18.74 -1.98
C GLU A 168 -8.80 17.64 -3.05
N THR A 169 -8.44 17.92 -4.31
CA THR A 169 -8.48 16.94 -5.39
C THR A 169 -7.48 15.81 -5.21
N VAL A 170 -6.46 15.99 -4.35
CA VAL A 170 -5.53 14.92 -3.95
C VAL A 170 -6.28 13.73 -3.37
N LEU A 171 -7.32 13.96 -2.58
CA LEU A 171 -8.12 12.90 -1.93
C LEU A 171 -8.91 12.05 -2.93
N ALA A 172 -9.07 12.52 -4.16
CA ALA A 172 -9.71 11.74 -5.22
C ALA A 172 -8.77 10.72 -5.89
N ASP A 173 -7.45 10.81 -5.66
CA ASP A 173 -6.47 9.85 -6.20
C ASP A 173 -6.29 8.66 -5.24
N ALA A 174 -6.26 7.46 -5.81
CA ALA A 174 -6.02 6.23 -5.05
C ALA A 174 -4.64 6.20 -4.36
N ASN A 175 -3.66 6.94 -4.89
CA ASN A 175 -2.32 7.03 -4.31
C ASN A 175 -2.28 7.93 -3.05
N ALA A 176 -3.30 8.76 -2.81
CA ALA A 176 -3.31 9.65 -1.65
C ALA A 176 -3.26 8.89 -0.33
N SER A 177 -4.08 7.86 -0.16
CA SER A 177 -4.07 7.04 1.06
C SER A 177 -2.73 6.31 1.24
N SER A 178 -2.17 5.81 0.15
CA SER A 178 -0.85 5.18 0.17
C SER A 178 0.26 6.15 0.54
N PHE A 179 0.21 7.36 -0.02
CA PHE A 179 1.16 8.42 0.30
C PHE A 179 1.07 8.82 1.79
N ILE A 180 -0.15 9.06 2.30
CA ILE A 180 -0.38 9.40 3.72
C ILE A 180 0.14 8.28 4.62
N ASN A 181 -0.19 7.04 4.33
CA ASN A 181 0.29 5.89 5.09
C ASN A 181 1.82 5.87 5.17
N ARG A 182 2.52 6.08 4.05
CA ARG A 182 3.99 6.11 4.03
C ARG A 182 4.57 7.31 4.76
N PHE A 183 3.93 8.46 4.64
CA PHE A 183 4.31 9.67 5.36
C PHE A 183 4.28 9.48 6.88
N GLU A 184 3.27 8.77 7.40
CA GLU A 184 3.15 8.44 8.83
C GLU A 184 4.28 7.53 9.34
N TYR A 185 4.95 6.80 8.44
CA TYR A 185 6.09 5.94 8.79
C TYR A 185 7.44 6.66 8.76
N MET A 186 7.50 7.96 8.47
CA MET A 186 8.74 8.74 8.56
C MET A 186 9.28 8.73 9.99
N ASP A 187 10.60 8.70 10.14
CA ASP A 187 11.25 8.68 11.44
C ASP A 187 10.84 9.86 12.34
N ALA A 188 10.64 11.05 11.78
CA ALA A 188 10.16 12.21 12.50
C ALA A 188 8.78 11.97 13.16
N PHE A 189 7.84 11.37 12.43
CA PHE A 189 6.53 11.01 12.96
C PHE A 189 6.60 9.87 13.95
N ARG A 190 7.36 8.82 13.64
CA ARG A 190 7.56 7.69 14.55
C ARG A 190 8.17 8.13 15.86
N THR A 191 9.15 9.02 15.81
CA THR A 191 9.79 9.58 17.01
C THR A 191 8.80 10.41 17.81
N ALA A 192 8.04 11.31 17.15
CA ALA A 192 7.03 12.12 17.82
C ALA A 192 5.89 11.25 18.40
N TYR A 193 5.41 10.25 17.66
CA TYR A 193 4.41 9.31 18.13
C TYR A 193 4.90 8.49 19.32
N ASN A 194 6.12 7.95 19.25
CA ASN A 194 6.71 7.18 20.33
C ASN A 194 7.00 8.02 21.58
N TYR A 195 7.29 9.32 21.39
CA TYR A 195 7.48 10.25 22.50
C TYR A 195 6.17 10.56 23.23
N HIS A 196 5.05 10.67 22.50
CA HIS A 196 3.73 10.97 23.04
C HIS A 196 2.83 9.75 23.19
N ALA A 197 3.18 8.62 22.57
CA ALA A 197 2.43 7.40 22.76
C ALA A 197 2.46 7.03 24.24
N PRO A 198 1.33 6.81 24.88
CA PRO A 198 1.34 6.18 26.18
C PRO A 198 2.13 4.88 26.01
N LYS A 199 3.15 4.66 26.87
CA LYS A 199 3.89 3.38 26.91
C LYS A 199 2.90 2.27 26.65
N ALA A 200 3.19 1.42 25.69
CA ALA A 200 2.29 0.34 25.28
C ALA A 200 1.70 -0.24 26.55
N LYS A 201 0.39 -0.17 26.69
CA LYS A 201 -0.27 -0.63 27.92
C LYS A 201 0.16 -2.09 28.02
N ASP A 202 0.89 -2.43 29.06
CA ASP A 202 1.30 -3.81 29.30
C ASP A 202 0.09 -4.76 29.35
N THR A 203 -1.12 -4.16 29.35
CA THR A 203 -2.40 -4.87 29.36
C THR A 203 -3.33 -4.33 28.27
N ILE A 204 -4.03 -5.22 27.58
CA ILE A 204 -5.09 -4.92 26.62
C ILE A 204 -6.44 -5.40 27.14
N SER A 205 -7.54 -4.80 26.66
CA SER A 205 -8.87 -5.36 26.83
C SER A 205 -9.06 -6.41 25.74
N TYR A 206 -9.28 -7.65 26.15
CA TYR A 206 -9.48 -8.78 25.25
C TYR A 206 -10.82 -9.46 25.55
N THR A 207 -11.64 -9.68 24.52
CA THR A 207 -12.89 -10.45 24.65
C THR A 207 -12.61 -11.88 24.20
N TYR A 208 -12.77 -12.82 25.11
CA TYR A 208 -12.63 -14.23 24.77
C TYR A 208 -13.76 -14.67 23.83
N PRO A 209 -13.46 -15.36 22.72
CA PRO A 209 -14.49 -15.86 21.81
C PRO A 209 -15.47 -16.81 22.54
N GLU A 210 -16.72 -16.82 22.12
CA GLU A 210 -17.73 -17.73 22.68
C GLU A 210 -17.39 -19.19 22.43
N GLU A 211 -16.77 -19.48 21.29
CA GLU A 211 -16.26 -20.81 20.92
C GLU A 211 -14.74 -20.82 20.88
N SER A 212 -14.13 -21.70 21.67
CA SER A 212 -12.69 -21.89 21.68
C SER A 212 -12.23 -22.74 20.50
N LEU A 213 -11.23 -22.28 19.76
CA LEU A 213 -10.59 -23.08 18.71
C LEU A 213 -10.07 -24.44 19.26
N LEU A 214 -9.55 -24.45 20.48
CA LEU A 214 -9.07 -25.68 21.11
C LEU A 214 -10.21 -26.64 21.44
N ALA A 215 -11.39 -26.13 21.87
CA ALA A 215 -12.59 -26.93 22.05
C ALA A 215 -13.04 -27.57 20.75
N PHE A 216 -13.14 -26.78 19.68
CA PHE A 216 -13.48 -27.25 18.35
C PHE A 216 -12.52 -28.32 17.81
N LEU A 217 -11.20 -28.15 18.00
CA LEU A 217 -10.21 -29.13 17.60
C LEU A 217 -10.30 -30.43 18.41
N LYS A 218 -10.56 -30.33 19.71
CA LYS A 218 -10.72 -31.47 20.59
C LYS A 218 -11.95 -32.34 20.22
N GLU A 219 -13.08 -31.70 19.92
CA GLU A 219 -14.30 -32.35 19.45
C GLU A 219 -14.06 -33.15 18.15
N ARG A 220 -13.11 -32.69 17.33
CA ARG A 220 -12.67 -33.38 16.10
C ARG A 220 -11.55 -34.40 16.30
N GLY A 221 -11.30 -34.80 17.54
CA GLY A 221 -10.35 -35.87 17.87
C GLY A 221 -8.88 -35.40 17.92
N VAL A 222 -8.59 -34.11 17.90
CA VAL A 222 -7.22 -33.63 18.09
C VAL A 222 -6.84 -33.75 19.57
N LYS A 223 -5.76 -34.46 19.83
CA LYS A 223 -5.21 -34.59 21.19
C LYS A 223 -4.49 -33.31 21.59
N LEU A 224 -4.97 -32.65 22.62
CA LEU A 224 -4.36 -31.50 23.23
C LEU A 224 -3.30 -31.94 24.27
N ASN A 225 -2.20 -31.20 24.39
CA ASN A 225 -1.28 -31.37 25.49
C ASN A 225 -1.81 -30.68 26.77
N ALA A 226 -1.14 -30.87 27.91
CA ALA A 226 -1.59 -30.34 29.20
C ALA A 226 -1.72 -28.80 29.23
N GLU A 227 -0.82 -28.08 28.57
CA GLU A 227 -0.87 -26.62 28.49
C GLU A 227 -2.04 -26.13 27.63
N GLN A 228 -2.27 -26.77 26.47
CA GLN A 228 -3.38 -26.47 25.58
C GLN A 228 -4.72 -26.78 26.24
N GLU A 229 -4.80 -27.86 27.00
CA GLU A 229 -6.01 -28.18 27.76
C GLU A 229 -6.30 -27.13 28.85
N ALA A 230 -5.27 -26.64 29.53
CA ALA A 230 -5.40 -25.56 30.49
C ALA A 230 -5.88 -24.25 29.83
N ILE A 231 -5.36 -23.92 28.66
CA ILE A 231 -5.80 -22.75 27.89
C ILE A 231 -7.26 -22.93 27.44
N ARG A 232 -7.63 -24.09 26.94
CA ARG A 232 -9.02 -24.42 26.53
C ARG A 232 -9.99 -24.19 27.70
N LEU A 233 -9.71 -24.74 28.87
CA LEU A 233 -10.53 -24.60 30.07
C LEU A 233 -10.65 -23.12 30.50
N LYS A 234 -9.53 -22.35 30.41
CA LYS A 234 -9.55 -20.90 30.67
C LYS A 234 -10.44 -20.17 29.68
N GLN A 235 -10.33 -20.46 28.38
CA GLN A 235 -11.12 -19.84 27.33
C GLN A 235 -12.61 -20.16 27.47
N GLU A 236 -12.98 -21.41 27.79
CA GLU A 236 -14.37 -21.78 28.07
C GLU A 236 -14.94 -21.05 29.27
N LYS A 237 -14.16 -20.92 30.35
CA LYS A 237 -14.60 -20.20 31.56
C LYS A 237 -14.81 -18.71 31.31
N LEU A 238 -14.07 -18.12 30.38
CA LEU A 238 -14.09 -16.70 30.06
C LEU A 238 -14.87 -16.38 28.79
N ALA A 239 -15.52 -17.38 28.17
CA ALA A 239 -16.25 -17.22 26.92
C ALA A 239 -17.21 -16.02 26.96
N GLY A 240 -17.15 -15.18 25.95
CA GLY A 240 -17.96 -13.95 25.85
C GLY A 240 -17.61 -12.83 26.84
N THR A 241 -16.64 -13.05 27.74
CA THR A 241 -16.24 -12.01 28.72
C THR A 241 -15.08 -11.16 28.21
N THR A 242 -15.09 -9.87 28.54
CA THR A 242 -13.98 -8.95 28.30
C THR A 242 -13.14 -8.79 29.56
N VAL A 243 -11.87 -9.11 29.46
CA VAL A 243 -10.92 -8.98 30.56
C VAL A 243 -9.73 -8.08 30.16
N ARG A 244 -9.06 -7.51 31.16
CA ARG A 244 -7.76 -6.87 30.97
C ARG A 244 -6.68 -7.90 31.18
N ILE A 245 -5.91 -8.19 30.12
CA ILE A 245 -4.86 -9.21 30.13
C ILE A 245 -3.53 -8.58 29.68
N PRO A 246 -2.37 -8.94 30.28
CA PRO A 246 -1.07 -8.57 29.77
C PRO A 246 -0.90 -9.03 28.31
N LEU A 247 -0.43 -8.13 27.43
CA LEU A 247 -0.23 -8.44 26.01
C LEU A 247 0.68 -9.65 25.80
N LYS A 248 1.72 -9.76 26.66
CA LYS A 248 2.67 -10.88 26.63
C LYS A 248 1.97 -12.21 26.94
N GLU A 249 1.09 -12.24 27.93
CA GLU A 249 0.33 -13.45 28.29
C GLU A 249 -0.57 -13.90 27.14
N LEU A 250 -1.26 -12.95 26.47
CA LEU A 250 -2.09 -13.27 25.32
C LEU A 250 -1.28 -13.79 24.13
N GLN A 251 -0.09 -13.22 23.89
CA GLN A 251 0.81 -13.71 22.86
C GLN A 251 1.29 -15.14 23.15
N GLU A 252 1.70 -15.43 24.40
CA GLU A 252 2.11 -16.77 24.82
C GLU A 252 0.96 -17.80 24.68
N GLU A 253 -0.28 -17.40 25.00
CA GLU A 253 -1.45 -18.26 24.78
C GLU A 253 -1.66 -18.55 23.28
N ASN A 254 -1.59 -17.51 22.44
CA ASN A 254 -1.76 -17.65 20.99
C ASN A 254 -0.66 -18.50 20.36
N ASP A 255 0.60 -18.36 20.78
CA ASP A 255 1.72 -19.17 20.28
C ASP A 255 1.53 -20.66 20.61
N LYS A 256 1.01 -20.96 21.78
CA LYS A 256 0.71 -22.33 22.20
C LYS A 256 -0.46 -22.95 21.41
N VAL A 257 -1.42 -22.13 21.02
CA VAL A 257 -2.56 -22.54 20.17
C VAL A 257 -2.10 -22.73 18.72
N THR A 258 -1.33 -21.79 18.17
CA THR A 258 -0.85 -21.82 16.78
C THR A 258 0.22 -22.88 16.54
N GLY A 259 1.03 -23.22 17.54
CA GLY A 259 2.02 -24.30 17.48
C GLY A 259 1.43 -25.69 17.14
N LEU A 260 0.11 -25.87 17.23
CA LEU A 260 -0.60 -27.05 16.73
C LEU A 260 -0.69 -27.10 15.20
N TYR A 261 -0.69 -25.93 14.53
CA TYR A 261 -0.77 -25.85 13.08
C TYR A 261 0.56 -26.16 12.38
N GLU A 262 1.68 -25.77 12.99
CA GLU A 262 3.00 -25.96 12.39
C GLU A 262 3.48 -27.41 12.46
N LYS A 263 3.13 -28.15 13.52
CA LYS A 263 3.48 -29.58 13.66
C LYS A 263 2.76 -30.52 12.69
N LYS A 264 1.74 -30.07 11.96
CA LYS A 264 1.04 -30.88 10.94
C LYS A 264 1.49 -30.60 9.51
N LYS A 265 2.46 -29.67 9.29
CA LYS A 265 3.03 -29.38 7.97
C LYS A 265 4.35 -30.09 7.69
N ASN A 266 4.91 -30.78 8.66
CA ASN A 266 6.04 -31.69 8.55
C ASN A 266 5.51 -33.13 8.76
#